data_f1a29e7022ac3c79ec0df52fbb187aef
#
_entry.id   f1a29e7022ac3c79ec0df52fbb187aef
#
_cell.length_a   1.000
_cell.length_b   1.000
_cell.length_c   1.000
_cell.angle_alpha   90.00
_cell.angle_beta   90.00
_cell.angle_gamma   90.00
#
_symmetry.space_group_name_H-M   'P 1'
#
loop_
_entity.id
_entity.type
_entity.pdbx_description
1 polymer ?
#
loop_
_entity_poly.entity_id
_entity_poly.type
_entity_poly.pdbx_seq_one_letter_code
_entity_poly.pdbx_strand_id
1 'polypeptide(L)'
;CLEFRRVLFRSLAMTLRYRLNLTGTKLGCDRAECGACTVLIDGVNQYGCSMLTNQVRGSSITTIEGLENPDTGELSPVQQAVIDEGGFQCAFCAPGFIMSMTTMVNENPNPTRAEAAHALSGNLCRCGDYDKILNCAMRAAELARSV
;
A
#
# COMPACT_ATOMS: atom_id res chain seq x y z
N CYS A 1 23.05 -11.85 -19.96
CA CYS A 1 22.74 -12.91 -18.98
C CYS A 1 22.97 -12.48 -17.51
N LEU A 2 24.00 -11.66 -17.22
CA LEU A 2 24.27 -11.15 -15.87
C LEU A 2 23.22 -10.14 -15.36
N GLU A 3 22.60 -9.39 -16.24
CA GLU A 3 21.60 -8.40 -15.91
C GLU A 3 20.27 -9.05 -15.51
N PHE A 4 19.89 -10.14 -16.16
CA PHE A 4 18.70 -10.93 -15.81
C PHE A 4 18.82 -11.58 -14.42
N ARG A 5 20.00 -12.11 -14.08
CA ARG A 5 20.29 -12.66 -12.73
C ARG A 5 20.21 -11.59 -11.64
N ARG A 6 20.66 -10.35 -11.92
CA ARG A 6 20.57 -9.23 -10.96
C ARG A 6 19.14 -8.83 -10.61
N VAL A 7 18.18 -9.02 -11.52
CA VAL A 7 16.76 -8.71 -11.26
C VAL A 7 16.12 -9.78 -10.37
N LEU A 8 16.43 -11.06 -10.60
CA LEU A 8 15.84 -12.18 -9.87
C LEU A 8 16.20 -12.20 -8.37
N PHE A 9 17.37 -11.67 -8.00
CA PHE A 9 17.85 -11.61 -6.62
C PHE A 9 17.64 -10.23 -5.96
N ARG A 10 16.90 -9.33 -6.60
CA ARG A 10 16.49 -8.06 -5.98
C ARG A 10 15.18 -8.24 -5.23
N SER A 11 14.96 -7.39 -4.22
CA SER A 11 13.65 -7.30 -3.61
C SER A 11 12.61 -6.82 -4.62
N LEU A 12 11.37 -7.23 -4.41
CA LEU A 12 10.24 -6.79 -5.24
C LEU A 12 10.15 -5.27 -5.29
N ALA A 13 10.28 -4.59 -4.15
CA ALA A 13 10.24 -3.12 -4.08
C ALA A 13 11.33 -2.46 -4.95
N MET A 14 12.54 -3.02 -4.97
CA MET A 14 13.62 -2.53 -5.84
C MET A 14 13.31 -2.74 -7.33
N THR A 15 12.67 -3.85 -7.67
CA THR A 15 12.27 -4.14 -9.05
C THR A 15 11.15 -3.22 -9.50
N LEU A 16 10.11 -3.05 -8.71
CA LEU A 16 9.01 -2.13 -8.99
C LEU A 16 9.52 -0.71 -9.25
N ARG A 17 10.35 -0.18 -8.34
CA ARG A 17 10.84 1.19 -8.43
C ARG A 17 11.83 1.45 -9.56
N TYR A 18 12.84 0.57 -9.70
CA TYR A 18 14.01 0.86 -10.55
C TYR A 18 14.02 0.11 -11.89
N ARG A 19 13.12 -0.85 -12.10
CA ARG A 19 12.99 -1.56 -13.38
C ARG A 19 11.66 -1.28 -14.06
N LEU A 20 10.57 -1.17 -13.28
CA LEU A 20 9.25 -0.89 -13.82
C LEU A 20 8.83 0.57 -13.66
N ASN A 21 9.68 1.40 -13.04
CA ASN A 21 9.42 2.82 -12.78
C ASN A 21 8.14 3.10 -11.95
N LEU A 22 7.66 2.10 -11.19
CA LEU A 22 6.55 2.24 -10.26
C LEU A 22 7.07 2.79 -8.92
N THR A 23 7.22 4.10 -8.85
CA THR A 23 7.90 4.80 -7.76
C THR A 23 7.02 5.05 -6.54
N GLY A 24 5.72 4.76 -6.63
CA GLY A 24 4.76 4.87 -5.53
C GLY A 24 5.13 3.97 -4.34
N THR A 25 5.55 2.73 -4.60
CA THR A 25 6.12 1.86 -3.55
C THR A 25 7.39 2.49 -2.97
N LYS A 26 7.44 2.77 -1.65
CA LYS A 26 8.56 3.46 -1.01
C LYS A 26 9.48 2.51 -0.25
N LEU A 27 10.78 2.83 -0.20
CA LEU A 27 11.77 2.11 0.60
C LEU A 27 12.15 2.98 1.81
N GLY A 28 11.56 2.69 2.98
CA GLY A 28 11.88 3.37 4.23
C GLY A 28 12.97 2.66 5.03
N CYS A 29 12.72 1.44 5.47
CA CYS A 29 13.65 0.68 6.32
C CYS A 29 14.43 -0.42 5.59
N ASP A 30 13.90 -0.94 4.47
CA ASP A 30 14.45 -2.06 3.67
C ASP A 30 14.69 -3.36 4.48
N ARG A 31 13.88 -3.59 5.54
CA ARG A 31 13.99 -4.75 6.44
C ARG A 31 12.65 -5.17 7.08
N ALA A 32 11.54 -4.96 6.36
CA ALA A 32 10.19 -5.40 6.75
C ALA A 32 9.66 -4.83 8.09
N GLU A 33 10.03 -3.61 8.45
CA GLU A 33 9.62 -2.97 9.71
C GLU A 33 8.57 -1.87 9.52
N CYS A 34 8.75 -1.00 8.50
CA CYS A 34 8.01 0.26 8.44
C CYS A 34 6.76 0.24 7.56
N GLY A 35 6.56 -0.77 6.74
CA GLY A 35 5.39 -0.90 5.86
C GLY A 35 5.31 0.08 4.68
N ALA A 36 6.27 1.00 4.48
CA ALA A 36 6.23 1.95 3.36
C ALA A 36 6.30 1.28 1.97
N CYS A 37 6.76 0.04 1.92
CA CYS A 37 6.87 -0.78 0.72
C CYS A 37 5.72 -1.78 0.54
N THR A 38 4.61 -1.63 1.26
CA THR A 38 3.45 -2.52 1.14
C THR A 38 2.89 -2.49 -0.28
N VAL A 39 2.65 -3.66 -0.83
CA VAL A 39 1.98 -3.93 -2.11
C VAL A 39 0.98 -5.06 -1.90
N LEU A 40 0.03 -5.24 -2.81
CA LEU A 40 -0.82 -6.43 -2.79
C LEU A 40 -0.23 -7.50 -3.71
N ILE A 41 -0.11 -8.72 -3.21
CA ILE A 41 0.24 -9.91 -3.98
C ILE A 41 -0.95 -10.85 -3.88
N ASP A 42 -1.60 -11.09 -5.02
CA ASP A 42 -2.85 -11.85 -5.10
C ASP A 42 -3.94 -11.32 -4.13
N GLY A 43 -4.01 -9.99 -3.96
CA GLY A 43 -4.96 -9.30 -3.09
C GLY A 43 -4.55 -9.18 -1.61
N VAL A 44 -3.44 -9.80 -1.20
CA VAL A 44 -2.96 -9.80 0.19
C VAL A 44 -1.80 -8.81 0.34
N ASN A 45 -1.83 -7.96 1.38
CA ASN A 45 -0.76 -7.01 1.64
C ASN A 45 0.54 -7.70 2.08
N GLN A 46 1.64 -7.32 1.42
CA GLN A 46 2.98 -7.87 1.65
C GLN A 46 4.04 -6.76 1.60
N TYR A 47 5.12 -6.93 2.34
CA TYR A 47 6.24 -5.98 2.31
C TYR A 47 7.18 -6.29 1.14
N GLY A 48 7.14 -5.46 0.11
CA GLY A 48 7.95 -5.64 -1.10
C GLY A 48 9.46 -5.62 -0.86
N CYS A 49 9.95 -5.06 0.23
CA CYS A 49 11.39 -5.07 0.55
C CYS A 49 11.90 -6.44 1.04
N SER A 50 11.03 -7.28 1.63
CA SER A 50 11.38 -8.62 2.13
C SER A 50 11.09 -9.75 1.15
N MET A 51 10.36 -9.45 0.06
CA MET A 51 10.05 -10.41 -1.00
C MET A 51 11.09 -10.35 -2.11
N LEU A 52 11.58 -11.50 -2.57
CA LEU A 52 12.38 -11.55 -3.80
C LEU A 52 11.48 -11.54 -5.02
N THR A 53 11.90 -10.86 -6.08
CA THR A 53 11.10 -10.75 -7.32
C THR A 53 10.75 -12.11 -7.92
N ASN A 54 11.61 -13.11 -7.81
CA ASN A 54 11.35 -14.43 -8.33
C ASN A 54 10.36 -15.27 -7.50
N GLN A 55 10.13 -14.91 -6.23
CA GLN A 55 9.16 -15.59 -5.36
C GLN A 55 7.71 -15.27 -5.76
N VAL A 56 7.50 -14.14 -6.38
CA VAL A 56 6.16 -13.68 -6.82
C VAL A 56 5.89 -13.96 -8.31
N ARG A 57 6.66 -14.86 -8.90
CA ARG A 57 6.47 -15.24 -10.31
C ARG A 57 5.12 -15.92 -10.50
N GLY A 58 4.30 -15.36 -11.40
CA GLY A 58 2.95 -15.86 -11.69
C GLY A 58 1.86 -15.28 -10.80
N SER A 59 2.21 -14.47 -9.79
CA SER A 59 1.25 -13.76 -8.96
C SER A 59 0.85 -12.41 -9.57
N SER A 60 -0.36 -11.97 -9.27
CA SER A 60 -0.84 -10.62 -9.55
C SER A 60 -0.29 -9.65 -8.51
N ILE A 61 0.37 -8.57 -8.97
CA ILE A 61 0.94 -7.56 -8.07
C ILE A 61 0.23 -6.25 -8.33
N THR A 62 -0.42 -5.70 -7.29
CA THR A 62 -1.03 -4.38 -7.33
C THR A 62 -0.21 -3.41 -6.48
N THR A 63 0.16 -2.28 -7.07
CA THR A 63 0.81 -1.16 -6.39
C THR A 63 -0.15 0.01 -6.26
N ILE A 64 0.26 1.08 -5.59
CA ILE A 64 -0.57 2.29 -5.41
C ILE A 64 -1.02 2.89 -6.75
N GLU A 65 -0.21 2.77 -7.79
CA GLU A 65 -0.53 3.24 -9.13
C GLU A 65 -1.66 2.44 -9.80
N GLY A 66 -1.92 1.23 -9.35
CA GLY A 66 -2.95 0.35 -9.90
C GLY A 66 -4.26 0.36 -9.13
N LEU A 67 -4.47 1.30 -8.18
CA LEU A 67 -5.72 1.40 -7.42
C LEU A 67 -6.77 2.30 -8.06
N GLU A 68 -6.37 3.20 -8.95
CA GLU A 68 -7.31 4.01 -9.73
C GLU A 68 -7.98 3.18 -10.82
N ASN A 69 -9.17 3.57 -11.22
CA ASN A 69 -9.86 2.96 -12.36
C ASN A 69 -9.08 3.29 -13.65
N PRO A 70 -8.55 2.29 -14.38
CA PRO A 70 -7.70 2.52 -15.55
C PRO A 70 -8.45 3.17 -16.72
N ASP A 71 -9.78 3.03 -16.79
CA ASP A 71 -10.59 3.54 -17.90
C ASP A 71 -11.09 4.96 -17.64
N THR A 72 -11.45 5.29 -16.40
CA THR A 72 -12.04 6.58 -16.04
C THR A 72 -11.07 7.50 -15.31
N GLY A 73 -9.98 6.96 -14.73
CA GLY A 73 -9.07 7.70 -13.86
C GLY A 73 -9.68 8.04 -12.50
N GLU A 74 -10.82 7.46 -12.15
CA GLU A 74 -11.45 7.65 -10.85
C GLU A 74 -10.62 7.00 -9.75
N LEU A 75 -10.47 7.75 -8.66
CA LEU A 75 -9.76 7.27 -7.49
C LEU A 75 -10.55 6.16 -6.77
N SER A 76 -9.82 5.20 -6.22
CA SER A 76 -10.44 4.22 -5.33
C SER A 76 -11.03 4.90 -4.09
N PRO A 77 -12.03 4.28 -3.42
CA PRO A 77 -12.60 4.82 -2.18
C PRO A 77 -11.54 5.16 -1.12
N VAL A 78 -10.48 4.36 -1.05
CA VAL A 78 -9.37 4.59 -0.10
C VAL A 78 -8.55 5.83 -0.47
N GLN A 79 -8.24 6.00 -1.76
CA GLN A 79 -7.50 7.18 -2.23
C GLN A 79 -8.34 8.46 -2.03
N GLN A 80 -9.65 8.40 -2.32
CA GLN A 80 -10.56 9.51 -2.10
C GLN A 80 -10.65 9.89 -0.62
N ALA A 81 -10.78 8.90 0.28
CA ALA A 81 -10.82 9.14 1.72
C ALA A 81 -9.56 9.85 2.24
N VAL A 82 -8.39 9.52 1.70
CA VAL A 82 -7.13 10.19 2.08
C VAL A 82 -7.13 11.66 1.68
N ILE A 83 -7.72 12.00 0.54
CA ILE A 83 -7.87 13.40 0.08
C ILE A 83 -8.88 14.13 0.97
N ASP A 84 -10.04 13.53 1.21
CA ASP A 84 -11.12 14.14 2.00
C ASP A 84 -10.65 14.49 3.42
N GLU A 85 -9.89 13.62 4.07
CA GLU A 85 -9.43 13.77 5.45
C GLU A 85 -8.08 14.51 5.60
N GLY A 86 -7.36 14.72 4.50
CA GLY A 86 -6.03 15.33 4.54
C GLY A 86 -5.04 14.55 5.42
N GLY A 87 -5.03 13.22 5.29
CA GLY A 87 -4.48 12.27 6.27
C GLY A 87 -2.97 12.25 6.44
N PHE A 88 -2.20 12.90 5.57
CA PHE A 88 -0.73 12.79 5.58
C PHE A 88 -0.04 14.15 5.45
N GLN A 89 1.07 14.34 6.19
CA GLN A 89 1.92 15.52 6.07
C GLN A 89 2.93 15.37 4.94
N CYS A 90 4.02 14.60 5.13
CA CYS A 90 5.05 14.41 4.11
C CYS A 90 4.66 13.36 3.05
N ALA A 91 3.62 12.58 3.30
CA ALA A 91 3.08 11.52 2.46
C ALA A 91 4.07 10.39 2.06
N PHE A 92 5.26 10.31 2.65
CA PHE A 92 6.22 9.25 2.34
C PHE A 92 5.66 7.85 2.68
N CYS A 93 4.95 7.70 3.80
CA CYS A 93 4.33 6.44 4.22
C CYS A 93 2.95 6.21 3.59
N ALA A 94 2.33 7.23 2.97
CA ALA A 94 0.98 7.16 2.46
C ALA A 94 0.71 5.98 1.53
N PRO A 95 1.55 5.66 0.53
CA PRO A 95 1.30 4.52 -0.34
C PRO A 95 1.16 3.20 0.43
N GLY A 96 2.04 2.96 1.40
CA GLY A 96 1.99 1.75 2.21
C GLY A 96 0.72 1.66 3.05
N PHE A 97 0.30 2.75 3.70
CA PHE A 97 -0.95 2.80 4.45
C PHE A 97 -2.18 2.61 3.54
N ILE A 98 -2.20 3.23 2.36
CA ILE A 98 -3.30 3.09 1.39
C ILE A 98 -3.45 1.63 0.96
N MET A 99 -2.35 0.94 0.67
CA MET A 99 -2.38 -0.49 0.33
C MET A 99 -2.94 -1.34 1.48
N SER A 100 -2.52 -1.07 2.73
CA SER A 100 -3.04 -1.75 3.92
C SER A 100 -4.52 -1.43 4.19
N MET A 101 -4.94 -0.17 3.99
CA MET A 101 -6.36 0.21 4.07
C MET A 101 -7.20 -0.50 3.01
N THR A 102 -6.68 -0.65 1.79
CA THR A 102 -7.37 -1.35 0.71
C THR A 102 -7.66 -2.80 1.09
N THR A 103 -6.66 -3.52 1.63
CA THR A 103 -6.88 -4.88 2.15
C THR A 103 -7.90 -4.89 3.29
N MET A 104 -7.75 -3.99 4.26
CA MET A 104 -8.67 -3.88 5.40
C MET A 104 -10.12 -3.70 4.96
N VAL A 105 -10.39 -2.78 4.04
CA VAL A 105 -11.75 -2.50 3.55
C VAL A 105 -12.33 -3.69 2.78
N ASN A 106 -11.48 -4.40 2.01
CA ASN A 106 -11.91 -5.58 1.27
C ASN A 106 -12.24 -6.77 2.20
N GLU A 107 -11.50 -6.94 3.29
CA GLU A 107 -11.72 -8.01 4.26
C GLU A 107 -12.84 -7.69 5.26
N ASN A 108 -12.92 -6.44 5.70
CA ASN A 108 -13.93 -5.97 6.64
C ASN A 108 -14.48 -4.60 6.21
N PRO A 109 -15.64 -4.54 5.54
CA PRO A 109 -16.22 -3.29 5.06
C PRO A 109 -16.80 -2.41 6.18
N ASN A 110 -16.89 -2.91 7.41
CA ASN A 110 -17.42 -2.16 8.55
C ASN A 110 -16.52 -2.30 9.79
N PRO A 111 -15.24 -1.87 9.72
CA PRO A 111 -14.33 -2.01 10.83
C PRO A 111 -14.67 -1.04 11.95
N THR A 112 -14.44 -1.46 13.18
CA THR A 112 -14.31 -0.54 14.31
C THR A 112 -12.98 0.22 14.20
N ARG A 113 -12.88 1.36 14.87
CA ARG A 113 -11.60 2.13 14.91
C ARG A 113 -10.45 1.30 15.48
N ALA A 114 -10.72 0.39 16.43
CA ALA A 114 -9.71 -0.52 16.99
C ALA A 114 -9.24 -1.57 15.97
N GLU A 115 -10.15 -2.15 15.20
CA GLU A 115 -9.81 -3.07 14.12
C GLU A 115 -9.02 -2.37 13.01
N ALA A 116 -9.41 -1.15 12.64
CA ALA A 116 -8.65 -0.34 11.69
C ALA A 116 -7.23 -0.06 12.21
N ALA A 117 -7.07 0.30 13.48
CA ALA A 117 -5.76 0.51 14.09
C ALA A 117 -4.91 -0.78 14.06
N HIS A 118 -5.53 -1.93 14.33
CA HIS A 118 -4.86 -3.23 14.26
C HIS A 118 -4.42 -3.57 12.82
N ALA A 119 -5.30 -3.41 11.84
CA ALA A 119 -5.00 -3.67 10.42
C ALA A 119 -3.84 -2.80 9.90
N LEU A 120 -3.70 -1.58 10.42
CA LEU A 120 -2.65 -0.64 10.03
C LEU A 120 -1.40 -0.69 10.92
N SER A 121 -1.34 -1.57 11.92
CA SER A 121 -0.24 -1.64 12.88
C SER A 121 1.11 -1.99 12.27
N GLY A 122 1.14 -2.59 11.09
CA GLY A 122 2.34 -2.88 10.31
C GLY A 122 2.95 -1.68 9.57
N ASN A 123 2.33 -0.49 9.65
CA ASN A 123 2.77 0.71 8.95
C ASN A 123 3.20 1.80 9.93
N LEU A 124 4.35 2.43 9.69
CA LEU A 124 4.90 3.49 10.54
C LEU A 124 4.83 4.84 9.84
N CYS A 125 4.38 5.86 10.60
CA CYS A 125 4.38 7.25 10.18
C CYS A 125 5.36 8.06 11.04
N ARG A 126 6.40 8.64 10.41
CA ARG A 126 7.39 9.46 11.13
C ARG A 126 6.85 10.84 11.55
N CYS A 127 5.83 11.34 10.86
CA CYS A 127 5.14 12.59 11.22
C CYS A 127 4.21 12.42 12.44
N GLY A 128 3.79 11.20 12.75
CA GLY A 128 2.97 10.90 13.92
C GLY A 128 1.47 11.13 13.76
N ASP A 129 0.97 11.31 12.54
CA ASP A 129 -0.44 11.62 12.25
C ASP A 129 -1.39 10.40 12.31
N TYR A 130 -1.17 9.49 13.24
CA TYR A 130 -1.96 8.25 13.31
C TYR A 130 -3.47 8.48 13.47
N ASP A 131 -3.90 9.52 14.20
CA ASP A 131 -5.33 9.82 14.34
C ASP A 131 -5.98 10.23 13.01
N LYS A 132 -5.30 11.06 12.21
CA LYS A 132 -5.76 11.42 10.87
C LYS A 132 -5.75 10.22 9.92
N ILE A 133 -4.71 9.39 9.99
CA ILE A 133 -4.62 8.17 9.20
C ILE A 133 -5.78 7.21 9.52
N LEU A 134 -6.13 7.08 10.80
CA LEU A 134 -7.30 6.31 11.22
C LEU A 134 -8.62 6.92 10.77
N ASN A 135 -8.73 8.24 10.71
CA ASN A 135 -9.91 8.90 10.12
C ASN A 135 -10.02 8.55 8.63
N CYS A 136 -8.92 8.58 7.88
CA CYS A 136 -8.90 8.13 6.48
C CYS A 136 -9.39 6.67 6.35
N ALA A 137 -8.93 5.77 7.23
CA ALA A 137 -9.33 4.38 7.20
C ALA A 137 -10.83 4.20 7.45
N MET A 138 -11.39 4.91 8.43
CA MET A 138 -12.84 4.90 8.71
C MET A 138 -13.64 5.48 7.55
N ARG A 139 -13.18 6.61 6.99
CA ARG A 139 -13.81 7.25 5.82
C ARG A 139 -13.76 6.36 4.58
N ALA A 140 -12.64 5.65 4.36
CA ALA A 140 -12.50 4.69 3.27
C ALA A 140 -13.54 3.56 3.35
N ALA A 141 -13.76 3.03 4.56
CA ALA A 141 -14.77 2.01 4.80
C ALA A 141 -16.20 2.54 4.53
N GLU A 142 -16.50 3.80 4.87
CA GLU A 142 -17.77 4.43 4.54
C GLU A 142 -17.98 4.56 3.04
N LEU A 143 -16.98 5.10 2.32
CA LEU A 143 -17.06 5.29 0.87
C LEU A 143 -17.19 3.96 0.12
N ALA A 144 -16.46 2.94 0.54
CA ALA A 144 -16.52 1.62 -0.10
C ALA A 144 -17.91 0.93 0.04
N ARG A 145 -18.68 1.25 1.08
CA ARG A 145 -20.06 0.76 1.23
C ARG A 145 -21.08 1.50 0.37
N SER A 146 -20.74 2.67 -0.12
CA SER A 146 -21.65 3.51 -0.92
C SER A 146 -21.55 3.25 -2.43
N VAL A 147 -20.58 2.44 -2.84
CA VAL A 147 -20.36 2.00 -4.22
C VAL A 147 -20.94 0.61 -4.43
#